data_a25438181052508e6445d4d82bda755c
#
_entry.id   a25438181052508e6445d4d82bda755c
#
_cell.length_a   1.000
_cell.length_b   1.000
_cell.length_c   1.000
_cell.angle_alpha   90.00
_cell.angle_beta   90.00
_cell.angle_gamma   90.00
#
_symmetry.space_group_name_H-M   'P 1'
#
loop_
_entity.id
_entity.type
_entity.pdbx_description
1 polymer ?
#
loop_
_entity_poly.entity_id
_entity_poly.type
_entity_poly.pdbx_seq_one_letter_code
_entity_poly.pdbx_strand_id
1 'polypeptide(L)'
;MFRKTLAAAALSLVFSANVQAAPLSFQSKTLEAKSCAGKDRDGKPLCHQLTVGYPITGDKHLDNWVKKQMGGKLPTQKSVQTALIGDKDVKETNKENQQHRKAGEYPCALDYIDTLELEGYTPNYAVFGKEDWEYTCGAHGYGVHTLTVLKRGIANPKPLKLDDILLPGQKAKLTHLIKEAYVKYLVESREGDEKSAREYIVEYNGNDFSATENWRFDKNGLTFLYQSYEIGAYVLGRPEFTIPVKDLQGIVKPEILKESEHYKGAE
;
A
#
# COMPACT_ATOMS: atom_id res chain seq x y z
N MET A 1 -27.13 -72.63 -5.52
CA MET A 1 -27.10 -71.65 -4.41
C MET A 1 -26.14 -70.53 -4.78
N PHE A 2 -26.63 -69.41 -5.28
CA PHE A 2 -25.82 -68.24 -5.61
C PHE A 2 -25.99 -67.18 -4.52
N ARG A 3 -24.93 -66.89 -3.76
CA ARG A 3 -24.88 -65.76 -2.80
C ARG A 3 -24.54 -64.48 -3.55
N LYS A 4 -25.44 -63.53 -3.59
CA LYS A 4 -25.19 -62.14 -4.03
C LYS A 4 -24.64 -61.35 -2.86
N THR A 5 -23.39 -60.89 -2.98
CA THR A 5 -22.76 -59.94 -2.06
C THR A 5 -23.13 -58.54 -2.54
N LEU A 6 -23.89 -57.79 -1.74
CA LEU A 6 -24.12 -56.34 -1.91
C LEU A 6 -22.91 -55.60 -1.33
N ALA A 7 -22.18 -54.87 -2.18
CA ALA A 7 -21.19 -53.88 -1.74
C ALA A 7 -21.89 -52.56 -1.51
N ALA A 8 -21.95 -52.12 -0.25
CA ALA A 8 -22.40 -50.78 0.10
C ALA A 8 -21.27 -49.79 -0.10
N ALA A 9 -21.40 -48.92 -1.10
CA ALA A 9 -20.50 -47.80 -1.29
C ALA A 9 -20.89 -46.68 -0.31
N ALA A 10 -20.03 -46.45 0.70
CA ALA A 10 -20.18 -45.31 1.60
C ALA A 10 -19.65 -44.04 0.89
N LEU A 11 -20.58 -43.17 0.53
CA LEU A 11 -20.25 -41.83 -0.03
C LEU A 11 -19.89 -40.92 1.15
N SER A 12 -18.60 -40.69 1.41
CA SER A 12 -18.14 -39.73 2.40
C SER A 12 -18.28 -38.32 1.81
N LEU A 13 -19.33 -37.61 2.23
CA LEU A 13 -19.48 -36.16 2.00
C LEU A 13 -18.45 -35.45 2.86
N VAL A 14 -17.34 -35.02 2.19
CA VAL A 14 -16.41 -34.09 2.81
C VAL A 14 -17.07 -32.72 2.81
N PHE A 15 -17.68 -32.34 3.92
CA PHE A 15 -18.06 -30.96 4.19
C PHE A 15 -16.77 -30.16 4.40
N SER A 16 -16.31 -29.45 3.40
CA SER A 16 -15.34 -28.38 3.56
C SER A 16 -16.04 -27.25 4.32
N ALA A 17 -15.95 -27.26 5.65
CA ALA A 17 -16.31 -26.12 6.44
C ALA A 17 -15.42 -24.95 5.99
N ASN A 18 -16.00 -23.96 5.33
CA ASN A 18 -15.37 -22.67 5.15
C ASN A 18 -15.21 -22.08 6.56
N VAL A 19 -14.05 -22.31 7.17
CA VAL A 19 -13.68 -21.64 8.42
C VAL A 19 -13.39 -20.19 8.06
N GLN A 20 -14.41 -19.38 8.14
CA GLN A 20 -14.29 -17.94 7.99
C GLN A 20 -13.41 -17.43 9.14
N ALA A 21 -12.29 -16.79 8.81
CA ALA A 21 -11.40 -16.25 9.82
C ALA A 21 -12.13 -15.22 10.70
N ALA A 22 -11.89 -15.26 12.01
CA ALA A 22 -12.48 -14.32 12.96
C ALA A 22 -12.19 -12.86 12.54
N PRO A 23 -13.06 -11.90 12.90
CA PRO A 23 -12.76 -10.48 12.72
C PRO A 23 -11.38 -10.14 13.29
N LEU A 24 -10.63 -9.28 12.62
CA LEU A 24 -9.36 -8.78 13.16
C LEU A 24 -9.67 -7.73 14.25
N SER A 25 -9.03 -7.88 15.41
CA SER A 25 -8.95 -6.80 16.39
C SER A 25 -7.57 -6.20 16.26
N PHE A 26 -7.45 -5.01 15.70
CA PHE A 26 -6.16 -4.41 15.43
C PHE A 26 -5.96 -3.12 16.24
N GLN A 27 -4.70 -2.78 16.46
CA GLN A 27 -4.24 -1.54 17.06
C GLN A 27 -3.10 -1.00 16.21
N SER A 28 -3.09 0.30 15.94
CA SER A 28 -1.95 0.96 15.32
C SER A 28 -1.03 1.52 16.39
N LYS A 29 0.26 1.40 16.19
CA LYS A 29 1.31 1.99 17.01
C LYS A 29 2.10 2.97 16.18
N THR A 30 2.20 4.22 16.64
CA THR A 30 3.02 5.27 16.04
C THR A 30 4.08 5.71 17.04
N LEU A 31 5.31 5.82 16.57
CA LEU A 31 6.48 6.25 17.32
C LEU A 31 7.10 7.43 16.59
N GLU A 32 7.33 8.53 17.31
CA GLU A 32 7.94 9.73 16.76
C GLU A 32 9.28 10.02 17.43
N ALA A 33 10.29 10.33 16.63
CA ALA A 33 11.56 10.84 17.10
C ALA A 33 11.81 12.24 16.56
N LYS A 34 12.47 13.07 17.38
CA LYS A 34 12.88 14.42 16.99
C LYS A 34 14.32 14.66 17.39
N SER A 35 15.07 15.33 16.51
CA SER A 35 16.44 15.76 16.74
C SER A 35 16.55 17.22 16.34
N CYS A 36 16.60 18.12 17.35
CA CYS A 36 16.58 19.56 17.10
C CYS A 36 17.97 20.17 17.22
N ALA A 37 18.39 20.96 16.22
CA ALA A 37 19.67 21.67 16.20
C ALA A 37 19.52 23.07 15.62
N GLY A 38 19.54 24.08 16.50
CA GLY A 38 19.39 25.48 16.14
C GLY A 38 17.94 25.91 15.92
N LYS A 39 17.76 26.96 15.14
CA LYS A 39 16.45 27.59 14.88
C LYS A 39 16.20 27.75 13.40
N ASP A 40 14.94 27.72 12.99
CA ASP A 40 14.49 28.07 11.66
C ASP A 40 14.46 29.60 11.44
N ARG A 41 13.90 30.02 10.30
CA ARG A 41 13.74 31.41 9.91
C ARG A 41 12.91 32.22 10.90
N ASP A 42 11.91 31.60 11.52
CA ASP A 42 10.96 32.24 12.42
C ASP A 42 11.43 32.20 13.89
N GLY A 43 12.66 31.68 14.11
CA GLY A 43 13.25 31.56 15.46
C GLY A 43 12.73 30.33 16.24
N LYS A 44 11.95 29.41 15.60
CA LYS A 44 11.48 28.18 16.21
C LYS A 44 12.57 27.10 16.16
N PRO A 45 12.54 26.10 17.07
CA PRO A 45 13.45 24.97 16.99
C PRO A 45 13.39 24.27 15.63
N LEU A 46 14.55 24.11 14.98
CA LEU A 46 14.68 23.36 13.75
C LEU A 46 14.90 21.89 14.10
N CYS A 47 13.95 21.04 13.79
CA CYS A 47 13.94 19.64 14.22
C CYS A 47 13.79 18.69 13.03
N HIS A 48 14.77 17.81 12.83
CA HIS A 48 14.58 16.62 12.01
C HIS A 48 13.58 15.70 12.71
N GLN A 49 12.78 14.97 11.91
CA GLN A 49 11.74 14.10 12.42
C GLN A 49 11.82 12.72 11.77
N LEU A 50 11.41 11.70 12.52
CA LEU A 50 11.20 10.34 12.02
C LEU A 50 9.94 9.79 12.67
N THR A 51 8.96 9.46 11.85
CA THR A 51 7.74 8.77 12.24
C THR A 51 7.79 7.33 11.79
N VAL A 52 7.61 6.40 12.71
CA VAL A 52 7.56 4.96 12.43
C VAL A 52 6.25 4.40 12.95
N GLY A 53 5.50 3.71 12.08
CA GLY A 53 4.22 3.12 12.43
C GLY A 53 4.14 1.64 12.11
N TYR A 54 3.38 0.87 12.91
CA TYR A 54 3.08 -0.53 12.62
C TYR A 54 1.79 -0.98 13.30
N PRO A 55 1.01 -1.91 12.66
CA PRO A 55 -0.17 -2.49 13.25
C PRO A 55 0.15 -3.72 14.10
N ILE A 56 -0.72 -4.01 15.06
CA ILE A 56 -0.82 -5.27 15.78
C ILE A 56 -2.22 -5.81 15.47
N THR A 57 -2.30 -6.93 14.74
CA THR A 57 -3.56 -7.41 14.15
C THR A 57 -4.27 -8.45 15.01
N GLY A 58 -3.59 -9.00 16.03
CA GLY A 58 -4.06 -10.13 16.82
C GLY A 58 -4.01 -11.48 16.07
N ASP A 59 -3.68 -11.49 14.77
CA ASP A 59 -3.36 -12.69 14.02
C ASP A 59 -1.85 -12.92 14.05
N LYS A 60 -1.41 -13.99 14.73
CA LYS A 60 0.02 -14.30 14.91
C LYS A 60 0.82 -14.41 13.60
N HIS A 61 0.18 -14.81 12.50
CA HIS A 61 0.86 -14.98 11.21
C HIS A 61 1.05 -13.63 10.52
N LEU A 62 0.04 -12.76 10.58
CA LEU A 62 0.14 -11.38 10.10
C LEU A 62 1.10 -10.57 10.97
N ASP A 63 1.02 -10.69 12.30
CA ASP A 63 1.94 -10.00 13.22
C ASP A 63 3.40 -10.42 13.03
N ASN A 64 3.65 -11.70 12.72
CA ASN A 64 4.98 -12.17 12.34
C ASN A 64 5.45 -11.60 10.98
N TRP A 65 4.54 -11.43 10.02
CA TRP A 65 4.85 -10.77 8.76
C TRP A 65 5.17 -9.29 8.98
N VAL A 66 4.34 -8.56 9.73
CA VAL A 66 4.59 -7.17 10.15
C VAL A 66 5.98 -7.04 10.79
N LYS A 67 6.30 -7.90 11.76
CA LYS A 67 7.61 -7.90 12.40
C LYS A 67 8.76 -8.09 11.39
N LYS A 68 8.60 -8.92 10.37
CA LYS A 68 9.61 -9.09 9.32
C LYS A 68 9.76 -7.82 8.48
N GLN A 69 8.66 -7.13 8.14
CA GLN A 69 8.72 -5.85 7.42
C GLN A 69 9.46 -4.78 8.24
N MET A 70 9.36 -4.83 9.56
CA MET A 70 10.05 -3.92 10.49
C MET A 70 11.49 -4.39 10.84
N GLY A 71 12.14 -5.15 9.97
CA GLY A 71 13.53 -5.59 10.17
C GLY A 71 13.72 -6.72 11.19
N GLY A 72 12.66 -7.53 11.43
CA GLY A 72 12.71 -8.71 12.32
C GLY A 72 12.44 -8.41 13.78
N LYS A 73 12.34 -7.13 14.17
CA LYS A 73 11.98 -6.68 15.52
C LYS A 73 11.03 -5.48 15.41
N LEU A 74 9.99 -5.47 16.25
CA LEU A 74 9.14 -4.28 16.32
C LEU A 74 9.91 -3.10 16.88
N PRO A 75 9.79 -1.91 16.30
CA PRO A 75 10.44 -0.70 16.77
C PRO A 75 10.00 -0.34 18.19
N THR A 76 10.89 0.34 18.90
CA THR A 76 10.64 0.94 20.21
C THR A 76 10.97 2.43 20.14
N GLN A 77 10.42 3.24 21.03
CA GLN A 77 10.73 4.66 21.10
C GLN A 77 12.25 4.92 21.13
N LYS A 78 12.99 4.13 21.91
CA LYS A 78 14.45 4.21 21.98
C LYS A 78 15.13 3.88 20.65
N SER A 79 14.66 2.83 19.94
CA SER A 79 15.28 2.44 18.66
C SER A 79 15.03 3.48 17.57
N VAL A 80 13.83 4.08 17.50
CA VAL A 80 13.48 5.14 16.53
C VAL A 80 14.31 6.40 16.82
N GLN A 81 14.41 6.81 18.08
CA GLN A 81 15.26 7.94 18.46
C GLN A 81 16.74 7.70 18.12
N THR A 82 17.24 6.48 18.38
CA THR A 82 18.62 6.11 18.07
C THR A 82 18.86 6.09 16.55
N ALA A 83 17.91 5.62 15.76
CA ALA A 83 17.98 5.62 14.30
C ALA A 83 18.11 7.05 13.77
N LEU A 84 17.22 7.96 14.18
CA LEU A 84 17.25 9.36 13.74
C LEU A 84 18.57 10.06 14.11
N ILE A 85 19.05 9.93 15.35
CA ILE A 85 20.30 10.56 15.79
C ILE A 85 21.52 9.93 15.10
N GLY A 86 21.42 8.62 14.82
CA GLY A 86 22.47 7.85 14.14
C GLY A 86 22.55 8.11 12.64
N ASP A 87 21.51 8.64 12.06
CA ASP A 87 21.35 8.84 10.63
C ASP A 87 22.47 9.74 10.06
N LYS A 88 22.98 9.36 8.88
CA LYS A 88 24.09 10.07 8.24
C LYS A 88 23.64 11.41 7.69
N ASP A 89 22.48 11.43 7.05
CA ASP A 89 21.99 12.64 6.36
C ASP A 89 21.55 13.69 7.38
N VAL A 90 20.98 13.27 8.51
CA VAL A 90 20.69 14.15 9.68
C VAL A 90 21.95 14.81 10.19
N LYS A 91 23.06 14.05 10.35
CA LYS A 91 24.34 14.59 10.82
C LYS A 91 24.96 15.56 9.80
N GLU A 92 24.89 15.23 8.52
CA GLU A 92 25.43 16.04 7.43
C GLU A 92 24.62 17.35 7.28
N THR A 93 23.29 17.26 7.24
CA THR A 93 22.41 18.44 7.20
C THR A 93 22.59 19.36 8.41
N ASN A 94 22.80 18.82 9.62
CA ASN A 94 23.11 19.63 10.79
C ASN A 94 24.41 20.41 10.63
N LYS A 95 25.43 19.82 9.99
CA LYS A 95 26.71 20.50 9.71
C LYS A 95 26.53 21.60 8.65
N GLU A 96 25.80 21.30 7.59
CA GLU A 96 25.47 22.27 6.53
C GLU A 96 24.64 23.43 7.07
N ASN A 97 23.64 23.16 7.89
CA ASN A 97 22.83 24.17 8.56
C ASN A 97 23.64 25.15 9.41
N GLN A 98 24.77 24.73 9.98
CA GLN A 98 25.68 25.63 10.68
C GLN A 98 26.41 26.58 9.70
N GLN A 99 26.73 26.13 8.50
CA GLN A 99 27.35 26.93 7.46
C GLN A 99 26.33 27.92 6.86
N HIS A 100 25.14 27.45 6.51
CA HIS A 100 24.02 28.27 5.99
C HIS A 100 23.69 29.43 6.92
N ARG A 101 23.62 29.16 8.24
CA ARG A 101 23.37 30.25 9.22
C ARG A 101 24.48 31.30 9.25
N LYS A 102 25.74 30.91 9.11
CA LYS A 102 26.86 31.86 9.02
C LYS A 102 26.82 32.69 7.75
N ALA A 103 26.31 32.11 6.65
CA ALA A 103 26.14 32.77 5.38
C ALA A 103 24.87 33.61 5.26
N GLY A 104 23.97 33.57 6.27
CA GLY A 104 22.68 34.26 6.23
C GLY A 104 21.64 33.49 5.38
N GLU A 105 21.92 32.23 5.07
CA GLU A 105 21.05 31.34 4.32
C GLU A 105 20.07 30.58 5.25
N TYR A 106 19.04 29.99 4.66
CA TYR A 106 18.01 29.29 5.43
C TYR A 106 18.40 27.84 5.69
N PRO A 107 18.45 27.44 6.97
CA PRO A 107 18.60 26.05 7.34
C PRO A 107 17.31 25.27 7.08
N CYS A 108 17.43 23.96 6.86
CA CYS A 108 16.29 23.09 6.70
C CYS A 108 16.34 21.87 7.63
N ALA A 109 15.20 21.18 7.79
CA ALA A 109 15.09 19.95 8.55
C ALA A 109 14.60 18.81 7.65
N LEU A 110 15.13 17.62 7.91
CA LEU A 110 14.70 16.39 7.25
C LEU A 110 13.47 15.85 7.98
N ASP A 111 12.56 15.25 7.21
CA ASP A 111 11.39 14.58 7.75
C ASP A 111 11.20 13.23 7.04
N TYR A 112 11.04 12.17 7.84
CA TYR A 112 10.93 10.79 7.39
C TYR A 112 9.68 10.14 7.96
N ILE A 113 8.96 9.42 7.12
CA ILE A 113 7.83 8.58 7.49
C ILE A 113 8.10 7.16 6.98
N ASP A 114 8.13 6.19 7.88
CA ASP A 114 8.21 4.75 7.61
C ASP A 114 7.07 4.09 8.38
N THR A 115 5.88 4.04 7.79
CA THR A 115 4.70 3.47 8.43
C THR A 115 4.16 2.29 7.64
N LEU A 116 3.81 1.24 8.37
CA LEU A 116 3.04 0.11 7.88
C LEU A 116 1.70 0.13 8.61
N GLU A 117 0.61 0.11 7.87
CA GLU A 117 -0.74 0.17 8.41
C GLU A 117 -1.58 -1.00 7.91
N LEU A 118 -2.55 -1.44 8.71
CA LEU A 118 -3.62 -2.29 8.21
C LEU A 118 -4.67 -1.38 7.60
N GLU A 119 -4.83 -1.39 6.28
CA GLU A 119 -5.84 -0.57 5.60
C GLU A 119 -7.23 -1.19 5.61
N GLY A 120 -7.29 -2.49 5.71
CA GLY A 120 -8.54 -3.20 5.77
C GLY A 120 -8.38 -4.72 5.66
N TYR A 121 -9.51 -5.40 5.66
CA TYR A 121 -9.51 -6.86 5.58
C TYR A 121 -10.82 -7.38 5.01
N THR A 122 -10.76 -8.62 4.53
CA THR A 122 -11.90 -9.45 4.15
C THR A 122 -11.92 -10.71 5.04
N PRO A 123 -12.88 -11.61 4.89
CA PRO A 123 -12.85 -12.88 5.60
C PRO A 123 -11.53 -13.66 5.42
N ASN A 124 -10.94 -13.64 4.22
CA ASN A 124 -9.78 -14.45 3.89
C ASN A 124 -8.48 -13.66 3.65
N TYR A 125 -8.54 -12.32 3.57
CA TYR A 125 -7.37 -11.50 3.25
C TYR A 125 -7.25 -10.29 4.19
N ALA A 126 -6.03 -9.81 4.35
CA ALA A 126 -5.69 -8.56 5.01
C ALA A 126 -4.91 -7.67 4.02
N VAL A 127 -5.20 -6.38 4.03
CA VAL A 127 -4.55 -5.37 3.18
C VAL A 127 -3.69 -4.50 4.07
N PHE A 128 -2.41 -4.41 3.74
CA PHE A 128 -1.47 -3.52 4.39
C PHE A 128 -1.02 -2.45 3.41
N GLY A 129 -0.93 -1.22 3.89
CA GLY A 129 -0.31 -0.09 3.21
C GLY A 129 1.01 0.27 3.88
N LYS A 130 2.09 0.34 3.12
CA LYS A 130 3.37 0.85 3.61
C LYS A 130 3.65 2.19 2.97
N GLU A 131 3.79 3.22 3.81
CA GLU A 131 4.25 4.55 3.41
C GLU A 131 5.72 4.69 3.75
N ASP A 132 6.56 4.88 2.73
CA ASP A 132 7.93 5.33 2.83
C ASP A 132 7.98 6.75 2.23
N TRP A 133 8.14 7.78 3.07
CA TRP A 133 8.16 9.16 2.62
C TRP A 133 9.32 9.93 3.26
N GLU A 134 9.92 10.82 2.48
CA GLU A 134 11.01 11.66 2.95
C GLU A 134 10.93 13.08 2.39
N TYR A 135 11.36 14.03 3.21
CA TYR A 135 11.70 15.39 2.79
C TYR A 135 13.16 15.65 3.13
N THR A 136 13.96 15.93 2.09
CA THR A 136 15.40 16.09 2.18
C THR A 136 15.85 17.49 1.71
N CYS A 137 15.11 18.52 2.14
CA CYS A 137 15.44 19.92 1.85
C CYS A 137 15.27 20.36 0.38
N GLY A 138 14.46 19.63 -0.38
CA GLY A 138 14.11 19.97 -1.76
C GLY A 138 12.87 20.86 -1.87
N ALA A 139 12.35 20.97 -3.08
CA ALA A 139 11.11 21.71 -3.37
C ALA A 139 9.88 21.06 -2.76
N HIS A 140 9.89 19.73 -2.61
CA HIS A 140 8.83 18.92 -2.00
C HIS A 140 9.40 17.60 -1.50
N GLY A 141 8.66 16.91 -0.63
CA GLY A 141 8.96 15.53 -0.25
C GLY A 141 8.62 14.55 -1.37
N TYR A 142 9.16 13.36 -1.26
CA TYR A 142 8.85 12.22 -2.13
C TYR A 142 8.55 11.00 -1.28
N GLY A 143 7.63 10.17 -1.75
CA GLY A 143 7.30 8.93 -1.05
C GLY A 143 6.63 7.92 -1.94
N VAL A 144 6.66 6.68 -1.48
CA VAL A 144 6.05 5.52 -2.12
C VAL A 144 5.05 4.89 -1.15
N HIS A 145 3.83 4.64 -1.63
CA HIS A 145 2.81 3.92 -0.89
C HIS A 145 2.59 2.53 -1.51
N THR A 146 2.99 1.49 -0.79
CA THR A 146 2.94 0.11 -1.29
C THR A 146 1.83 -0.67 -0.61
N LEU A 147 0.87 -1.12 -1.40
CA LEU A 147 -0.22 -2.00 -0.97
C LEU A 147 0.22 -3.46 -0.99
N THR A 148 -0.12 -4.20 0.03
CA THR A 148 0.18 -5.63 0.13
C THR A 148 -1.05 -6.39 0.61
N VAL A 149 -1.54 -7.30 -0.22
CA VAL A 149 -2.65 -8.19 0.12
C VAL A 149 -2.09 -9.53 0.55
N LEU A 150 -2.45 -9.96 1.77
CA LEU A 150 -2.01 -11.22 2.36
C LEU A 150 -3.19 -12.13 2.66
N LYS A 151 -3.05 -13.43 2.39
CA LYS A 151 -4.03 -14.43 2.85
C LYS A 151 -3.91 -14.64 4.35
N ARG A 152 -5.04 -14.60 5.05
CA ARG A 152 -5.15 -14.81 6.49
C ARG A 152 -5.12 -16.27 6.88
N GLY A 153 -4.77 -16.57 8.13
CA GLY A 153 -4.84 -17.92 8.71
C GLY A 153 -3.80 -18.91 8.19
N ILE A 154 -2.83 -18.47 7.39
CA ILE A 154 -1.75 -19.32 6.89
C ILE A 154 -0.38 -18.89 7.44
N ALA A 155 0.48 -19.86 7.70
CA ALA A 155 1.84 -19.59 8.14
C ALA A 155 2.66 -18.96 7.00
N ASN A 156 3.44 -17.89 7.31
CA ASN A 156 4.29 -17.18 6.35
C ASN A 156 3.54 -16.75 5.08
N PRO A 157 2.47 -15.91 5.20
CA PRO A 157 1.71 -15.47 4.05
C PRO A 157 2.63 -14.71 3.07
N LYS A 158 2.41 -14.95 1.79
CA LYS A 158 3.11 -14.22 0.71
C LYS A 158 2.18 -13.16 0.14
N PRO A 159 2.72 -12.04 -0.34
CA PRO A 159 1.96 -11.06 -1.10
C PRO A 159 1.22 -11.71 -2.27
N LEU A 160 -0.06 -11.41 -2.39
CA LEU A 160 -0.90 -11.86 -3.51
C LEU A 160 -0.62 -10.94 -4.70
N LYS A 161 -0.15 -11.52 -5.78
CA LYS A 161 0.18 -10.79 -7.00
C LYS A 161 -1.05 -10.62 -7.89
N LEU A 162 -0.99 -9.68 -8.82
CA LEU A 162 -2.05 -9.44 -9.78
C LEU A 162 -2.36 -10.71 -10.59
N ASP A 163 -1.34 -11.44 -11.07
CA ASP A 163 -1.52 -12.68 -11.82
C ASP A 163 -2.17 -13.80 -11.00
N ASP A 164 -2.06 -13.76 -9.66
CA ASP A 164 -2.72 -14.74 -8.79
C ASP A 164 -4.24 -14.55 -8.74
N ILE A 165 -4.74 -13.37 -9.03
CA ILE A 165 -6.17 -13.02 -8.97
C ILE A 165 -6.85 -12.96 -10.34
N LEU A 166 -6.11 -12.84 -11.42
CA LEU A 166 -6.64 -12.75 -12.77
C LEU A 166 -6.99 -14.14 -13.35
N LEU A 167 -7.99 -14.15 -14.19
CA LEU A 167 -8.21 -15.26 -15.11
C LEU A 167 -7.14 -15.24 -16.21
N PRO A 168 -6.73 -16.40 -16.75
CA PRO A 168 -5.67 -16.48 -17.76
C PRO A 168 -5.92 -15.54 -18.96
N GLY A 169 -4.89 -14.76 -19.31
CA GLY A 169 -4.91 -13.86 -20.47
C GLY A 169 -5.73 -12.58 -20.29
N GLN A 170 -6.24 -12.27 -19.10
CA GLN A 170 -7.12 -11.11 -18.88
C GLN A 170 -6.40 -9.81 -18.49
N LYS A 171 -5.08 -9.83 -18.33
CA LYS A 171 -4.30 -8.64 -17.90
C LYS A 171 -4.51 -7.43 -18.84
N ALA A 172 -4.55 -7.65 -20.15
CA ALA A 172 -4.77 -6.57 -21.11
C ALA A 172 -6.15 -5.91 -20.97
N LYS A 173 -7.20 -6.70 -20.66
CA LYS A 173 -8.54 -6.16 -20.42
C LYS A 173 -8.58 -5.34 -19.13
N LEU A 174 -7.95 -5.82 -18.06
CA LEU A 174 -7.83 -5.05 -16.83
C LEU A 174 -7.09 -3.73 -17.07
N THR A 175 -5.94 -3.78 -17.76
CA THR A 175 -5.19 -2.58 -18.14
C THR A 175 -6.06 -1.58 -18.91
N HIS A 176 -6.89 -2.06 -19.84
CA HIS A 176 -7.82 -1.20 -20.56
C HIS A 176 -8.83 -0.52 -19.63
N LEU A 177 -9.45 -1.27 -18.71
CA LEU A 177 -10.42 -0.70 -17.75
C LEU A 177 -9.76 0.38 -16.86
N ILE A 178 -8.56 0.13 -16.37
CA ILE A 178 -7.82 1.10 -15.55
C ILE A 178 -7.47 2.34 -16.39
N LYS A 179 -7.07 2.16 -17.68
CA LYS A 179 -6.79 3.27 -18.58
C LYS A 179 -8.02 4.14 -18.82
N GLU A 180 -9.21 3.55 -19.01
CA GLU A 180 -10.45 4.30 -19.15
C GLU A 180 -10.81 5.06 -17.86
N ALA A 181 -10.60 4.47 -16.70
CA ALA A 181 -10.76 5.16 -15.42
C ALA A 181 -9.78 6.34 -15.29
N TYR A 182 -8.55 6.18 -15.76
CA TYR A 182 -7.55 7.26 -15.78
C TYR A 182 -7.94 8.39 -16.75
N VAL A 183 -8.47 8.08 -17.96
CA VAL A 183 -9.00 9.09 -18.86
C VAL A 183 -10.08 9.93 -18.17
N LYS A 184 -11.03 9.27 -17.51
CA LYS A 184 -12.09 9.96 -16.77
C LYS A 184 -11.51 10.87 -15.66
N TYR A 185 -10.57 10.36 -14.88
CA TYR A 185 -9.88 11.13 -13.83
C TYR A 185 -9.19 12.39 -14.40
N LEU A 186 -8.51 12.27 -15.54
CA LEU A 186 -7.84 13.41 -16.17
C LEU A 186 -8.83 14.46 -16.68
N VAL A 187 -9.96 14.04 -17.27
CA VAL A 187 -11.02 14.95 -17.69
C VAL A 187 -11.59 15.73 -16.51
N GLU A 188 -11.85 15.04 -15.39
CA GLU A 188 -12.40 15.66 -14.18
C GLU A 188 -11.39 16.57 -13.46
N SER A 189 -10.11 16.18 -13.41
CA SER A 189 -9.09 16.91 -12.64
C SER A 189 -8.41 18.06 -13.39
N ARG A 190 -8.46 18.07 -14.73
CA ARG A 190 -7.74 19.03 -15.59
C ARG A 190 -8.67 19.93 -16.42
N GLU A 191 -9.97 19.83 -16.25
CA GLU A 191 -10.96 20.57 -17.05
C GLU A 191 -10.76 20.41 -18.57
N GLY A 192 -10.29 19.20 -18.98
CA GLY A 192 -10.02 18.84 -20.37
C GLY A 192 -11.12 17.98 -21.00
N ASP A 193 -10.91 17.60 -22.23
CA ASP A 193 -11.75 16.62 -22.91
C ASP A 193 -11.06 15.24 -22.98
N GLU A 194 -11.82 14.22 -23.40
CA GLU A 194 -11.28 12.85 -23.51
C GLU A 194 -10.11 12.74 -24.50
N LYS A 195 -10.13 13.53 -25.59
CA LYS A 195 -9.07 13.51 -26.60
C LYS A 195 -7.74 13.97 -25.97
N SER A 196 -7.77 15.12 -25.31
CA SER A 196 -6.61 15.67 -24.62
C SER A 196 -6.10 14.75 -23.51
N ALA A 197 -7.00 14.09 -22.77
CA ALA A 197 -6.63 13.11 -21.75
C ALA A 197 -5.93 11.90 -22.35
N ARG A 198 -6.40 11.35 -23.47
CA ARG A 198 -5.78 10.23 -24.18
C ARG A 198 -4.43 10.61 -24.79
N GLU A 199 -4.31 11.79 -25.37
CA GLU A 199 -3.04 12.33 -25.86
C GLU A 199 -2.02 12.47 -24.73
N TYR A 200 -2.42 13.01 -23.59
CA TYR A 200 -1.56 13.09 -22.40
C TYR A 200 -1.03 11.73 -21.93
N ILE A 201 -1.92 10.71 -21.86
CA ILE A 201 -1.51 9.36 -21.47
C ILE A 201 -0.47 8.79 -22.44
N VAL A 202 -0.67 8.99 -23.74
CA VAL A 202 0.30 8.52 -24.76
C VAL A 202 1.60 9.31 -24.70
N GLU A 203 1.56 10.62 -24.52
CA GLU A 203 2.74 11.46 -24.41
C GLU A 203 3.58 11.09 -23.18
N TYR A 204 2.94 10.86 -22.02
CA TYR A 204 3.62 10.56 -20.77
C TYR A 204 4.11 9.12 -20.67
N ASN A 205 3.28 8.15 -21.06
CA ASN A 205 3.54 6.72 -20.85
C ASN A 205 3.92 5.96 -22.15
N GLY A 206 3.81 6.59 -23.31
CA GLY A 206 3.95 5.87 -24.57
C GLY A 206 2.93 4.73 -24.68
N ASN A 207 3.43 3.53 -25.01
CA ASN A 207 2.63 2.30 -25.07
C ASN A 207 2.75 1.44 -23.80
N ASP A 208 3.47 1.92 -22.77
CA ASP A 208 3.87 1.13 -21.60
C ASP A 208 2.86 1.21 -20.44
N PHE A 209 1.75 1.95 -20.61
CA PHE A 209 0.71 1.97 -19.59
C PHE A 209 0.18 0.56 -19.30
N SER A 210 0.27 0.14 -18.04
CA SER A 210 -0.12 -1.21 -17.61
C SER A 210 -0.81 -1.20 -16.24
N ALA A 211 -1.58 -2.27 -15.97
CA ALA A 211 -2.12 -2.50 -14.64
C ALA A 211 -0.97 -2.67 -13.63
N THR A 212 -1.05 -1.95 -12.53
CA THR A 212 -0.06 -1.98 -11.45
C THR A 212 -0.24 -3.21 -10.55
N GLU A 213 0.86 -3.68 -9.94
CA GLU A 213 0.83 -4.68 -8.86
C GLU A 213 0.39 -4.06 -7.51
N ASN A 214 0.24 -2.74 -7.45
CA ASN A 214 -0.13 -1.98 -6.26
C ASN A 214 -1.66 -1.84 -6.19
N TRP A 215 -2.33 -2.84 -5.62
CA TRP A 215 -3.78 -2.95 -5.59
C TRP A 215 -4.31 -3.42 -4.24
N ARG A 216 -5.58 -3.15 -3.98
CA ARG A 216 -6.30 -3.59 -2.78
C ARG A 216 -7.76 -3.93 -3.07
N PHE A 217 -8.38 -4.61 -2.13
CA PHE A 217 -9.84 -4.73 -2.11
C PHE A 217 -10.47 -3.37 -1.81
N ASP A 218 -11.66 -3.18 -2.35
CA ASP A 218 -12.60 -2.13 -2.03
C ASP A 218 -14.01 -2.73 -1.99
N LYS A 219 -14.91 -2.17 -1.18
CA LYS A 219 -16.30 -2.65 -1.08
C LYS A 219 -17.06 -2.63 -2.42
N ASN A 220 -16.62 -1.82 -3.35
CA ASN A 220 -17.22 -1.69 -4.69
C ASN A 220 -16.48 -2.51 -5.75
N GLY A 221 -15.26 -3.02 -5.47
CA GLY A 221 -14.44 -3.74 -6.43
C GLY A 221 -12.98 -3.86 -6.02
N LEU A 222 -12.07 -3.57 -6.95
CA LEU A 222 -10.63 -3.51 -6.68
C LEU A 222 -10.10 -2.13 -7.01
N THR A 223 -9.27 -1.58 -6.11
CA THR A 223 -8.60 -0.30 -6.29
C THR A 223 -7.14 -0.52 -6.68
N PHE A 224 -6.68 0.23 -7.67
CA PHE A 224 -5.33 0.23 -8.22
C PHE A 224 -4.69 1.58 -7.96
N LEU A 225 -3.56 1.61 -7.28
CA LEU A 225 -2.84 2.81 -6.87
C LEU A 225 -1.55 2.94 -7.67
N TYR A 226 -1.33 4.11 -8.24
CA TYR A 226 -0.10 4.49 -8.93
C TYR A 226 0.69 5.51 -8.10
N GLN A 227 2.00 5.43 -8.17
CA GLN A 227 2.86 6.38 -7.46
C GLN A 227 2.89 7.75 -8.15
N SER A 228 3.31 8.77 -7.42
CA SER A 228 3.65 10.05 -8.02
C SER A 228 4.72 9.86 -9.09
N TYR A 229 4.56 10.50 -10.24
CA TYR A 229 5.39 10.35 -11.44
C TYR A 229 5.31 8.99 -12.17
N GLU A 230 4.55 8.01 -11.69
CA GLU A 230 4.46 6.70 -12.35
C GLU A 230 3.69 6.78 -13.69
N ILE A 231 2.55 7.46 -13.67
CA ILE A 231 1.68 7.58 -14.85
C ILE A 231 1.36 9.03 -15.27
N GLY A 232 1.88 10.02 -14.53
CA GLY A 232 1.64 11.43 -14.81
C GLY A 232 2.50 12.34 -13.94
N ALA A 233 2.43 13.66 -14.19
CA ALA A 233 3.20 14.67 -13.46
C ALA A 233 2.87 14.66 -11.95
N TYR A 234 3.81 15.11 -11.12
CA TYR A 234 3.69 15.16 -9.64
C TYR A 234 2.41 15.82 -9.14
N VAL A 235 1.91 16.84 -9.85
CA VAL A 235 0.68 17.56 -9.49
C VAL A 235 -0.58 16.66 -9.47
N LEU A 236 -0.54 15.50 -10.13
CA LEU A 236 -1.63 14.51 -10.09
C LEU A 236 -1.60 13.67 -8.80
N GLY A 237 -0.56 13.82 -7.97
CA GLY A 237 -0.39 13.05 -6.76
C GLY A 237 -0.18 11.57 -7.02
N ARG A 238 -0.88 10.74 -6.24
CA ARG A 238 -0.95 9.28 -6.38
C ARG A 238 -2.35 8.89 -6.85
N PRO A 239 -2.59 8.74 -8.15
CA PRO A 239 -3.92 8.42 -8.65
C PRO A 239 -4.38 7.03 -8.22
N GLU A 240 -5.62 6.92 -7.78
CA GLU A 240 -6.27 5.65 -7.43
C GLU A 240 -7.50 5.42 -8.32
N PHE A 241 -7.63 4.20 -8.82
CA PHE A 241 -8.75 3.82 -9.68
C PHE A 241 -9.47 2.59 -9.12
N THR A 242 -10.71 2.76 -8.66
CA THR A 242 -11.56 1.65 -8.26
C THR A 242 -12.34 1.14 -9.46
N ILE A 243 -12.08 -0.11 -9.85
CA ILE A 243 -12.81 -0.80 -10.92
C ILE A 243 -13.93 -1.62 -10.28
N PRO A 244 -15.21 -1.36 -10.61
CA PRO A 244 -16.33 -2.02 -9.98
C PRO A 244 -16.39 -3.52 -10.24
N VAL A 245 -16.92 -4.29 -9.28
CA VAL A 245 -17.10 -5.75 -9.39
C VAL A 245 -17.77 -6.16 -10.71
N LYS A 246 -18.80 -5.43 -11.15
CA LYS A 246 -19.53 -5.73 -12.41
C LYS A 246 -18.63 -5.71 -13.65
N ASP A 247 -17.63 -4.80 -13.67
CA ASP A 247 -16.73 -4.61 -14.81
C ASP A 247 -15.52 -5.58 -14.74
N LEU A 248 -15.26 -6.15 -13.56
CA LEU A 248 -14.23 -7.15 -13.33
C LEU A 248 -14.68 -8.59 -13.59
N GLN A 249 -15.98 -8.83 -13.83
CA GLN A 249 -16.51 -10.15 -14.15
C GLN A 249 -15.87 -10.70 -15.44
N GLY A 250 -15.39 -11.97 -15.38
CA GLY A 250 -14.69 -12.60 -16.50
C GLY A 250 -13.23 -12.10 -16.69
N ILE A 251 -12.74 -11.23 -15.81
CA ILE A 251 -11.36 -10.74 -15.77
C ILE A 251 -10.66 -11.23 -14.49
N VAL A 252 -11.29 -11.01 -13.36
CA VAL A 252 -10.82 -11.44 -12.03
C VAL A 252 -11.55 -12.72 -11.63
N LYS A 253 -10.88 -13.58 -10.89
CA LYS A 253 -11.43 -14.82 -10.36
C LYS A 253 -12.64 -14.56 -9.48
N PRO A 254 -13.76 -15.31 -9.64
CA PRO A 254 -14.99 -15.06 -8.89
C PRO A 254 -14.84 -15.08 -7.38
N GLU A 255 -13.97 -15.96 -6.85
CA GLU A 255 -13.70 -16.06 -5.41
C GLU A 255 -13.02 -14.79 -4.85
N ILE A 256 -12.25 -14.08 -5.67
CA ILE A 256 -11.63 -12.79 -5.30
C ILE A 256 -12.67 -11.67 -5.31
N LEU A 257 -13.52 -11.62 -6.36
CA LEU A 257 -14.59 -10.62 -6.43
C LEU A 257 -15.57 -10.72 -5.26
N LYS A 258 -15.85 -11.95 -4.81
CA LYS A 258 -16.71 -12.20 -3.64
C LYS A 258 -16.11 -11.64 -2.34
N GLU A 259 -14.78 -11.60 -2.21
CA GLU A 259 -14.12 -11.01 -1.05
C GLU A 259 -14.38 -9.50 -0.95
N SER A 260 -14.44 -8.78 -2.09
CA SER A 260 -14.72 -7.33 -2.11
C SER A 260 -16.07 -6.99 -1.46
N GLU A 261 -17.10 -7.84 -1.60
CA GLU A 261 -18.41 -7.64 -0.97
C GLU A 261 -18.34 -7.61 0.56
N HIS A 262 -17.28 -8.19 1.13
CA HIS A 262 -17.07 -8.32 2.56
C HIS A 262 -15.90 -7.46 3.07
N TYR A 263 -15.33 -6.61 2.22
CA TYR A 263 -14.22 -5.74 2.61
C TYR A 263 -14.65 -4.75 3.70
N LYS A 264 -13.80 -4.65 4.71
CA LYS A 264 -13.92 -3.69 5.81
C LYS A 264 -12.63 -2.88 5.85
N GLY A 265 -12.73 -1.56 5.76
CA GLY A 265 -11.63 -0.67 6.08
C GLY A 265 -11.24 -0.80 7.55
N ALA A 266 -9.97 -0.58 7.84
CA ALA A 266 -9.49 -0.43 9.20
C ALA A 266 -9.74 1.03 9.62
N GLU A 267 -10.81 1.25 10.39
CA GLU A 267 -11.13 2.52 11.05
C GLU A 267 -10.67 2.48 12.50
#